data_65e4211e0ec06fe06993340479be40f4
#
_entry.id   65e4211e0ec06fe06993340479be40f4
#
_cell.length_a   1.000
_cell.length_b   1.000
_cell.length_c   1.000
_cell.angle_alpha   90.00
_cell.angle_beta   90.00
_cell.angle_gamma   90.00
#
_symmetry.space_group_name_H-M   'P 1'
#
loop_
_entity.id
_entity.type
_entity.pdbx_description
1 polymer ?
#
loop_
_entity_poly.entity_id
_entity_poly.type
_entity_poly.pdbx_seq_one_letter_code
_entity_poly.pdbx_strand_id
1 'polypeptide(L)'
;MDRVRRLLEAQSAYRLGLYGEGVGVAVVDSGVNDRHPDLRGRVVYAYNYLTNSGGAVDDCGHGTHISGIIGGTGEASGGRYQGLAPRCHFVSLKILDSRGNGDSVGLIRALHWLMEHGKEYNVRVINISVGGRVPKAEIRTELISAVEEAWDAGFVICAAAGNQGPARSSITVPGTSEKVITVGSSDDELAVPVRGIRRVHYSGRGPISARVLKPEVVAPGAEIRSCRADFESPGNPFYSVKSGTSMATSVTAGALVLLLSAEPGLTNEQIKKRLQTGCRDLRLAPNHQGFGEIWLPGLLKKA
;
A
#
# COMPACT_ATOMS: atom_id res chain seq x y z
N MET A 1 -8.77 3.95 10.86
CA MET A 1 -8.48 5.03 9.87
C MET A 1 -8.69 6.45 10.40
N ASP A 2 -9.57 6.69 11.37
CA ASP A 2 -9.79 8.03 11.94
C ASP A 2 -8.51 8.70 12.48
N ARG A 3 -7.66 7.97 13.24
CA ARG A 3 -6.33 8.44 13.70
C ARG A 3 -5.42 8.80 12.51
N VAL A 4 -5.34 7.93 11.50
CA VAL A 4 -4.47 8.13 10.32
C VAL A 4 -4.88 9.39 9.56
N ARG A 5 -6.17 9.56 9.28
CA ARG A 5 -6.67 10.76 8.58
C ARG A 5 -6.35 12.07 9.32
N ARG A 6 -6.39 12.04 10.66
CA ARG A 6 -5.99 13.20 11.48
C ARG A 6 -4.49 13.47 11.40
N LEU A 7 -3.65 12.42 11.54
CA LEU A 7 -2.19 12.56 11.49
C LEU A 7 -1.70 13.10 10.14
N LEU A 8 -2.27 12.62 9.05
CA LEU A 8 -1.94 13.08 7.69
C LEU A 8 -2.63 14.38 7.32
N GLU A 9 -3.50 14.93 8.17
CA GLU A 9 -4.34 16.11 7.89
C GLU A 9 -5.17 15.95 6.59
N ALA A 10 -5.81 14.78 6.41
CA ALA A 10 -6.56 14.43 5.21
C ALA A 10 -7.69 15.43 4.90
N GLN A 11 -8.16 16.18 5.91
CA GLN A 11 -9.14 17.23 5.73
C GLN A 11 -8.65 18.34 4.78
N SER A 12 -7.34 18.54 4.62
CA SER A 12 -6.77 19.48 3.66
C SER A 12 -7.11 19.11 2.21
N ALA A 13 -7.07 17.81 1.88
CA ALA A 13 -7.49 17.29 0.58
C ALA A 13 -9.02 17.39 0.40
N TYR A 14 -9.78 16.99 1.41
CA TYR A 14 -11.26 16.95 1.33
C TYR A 14 -11.87 18.35 1.18
N ARG A 15 -11.29 19.40 1.78
CA ARG A 15 -11.71 20.78 1.57
C ARG A 15 -11.51 21.26 0.12
N LEU A 16 -10.61 20.63 -0.62
CA LEU A 16 -10.40 20.88 -2.04
C LEU A 16 -11.28 20.00 -2.94
N GLY A 17 -12.18 19.19 -2.36
CA GLY A 17 -13.03 18.25 -3.09
C GLY A 17 -12.29 17.00 -3.59
N LEU A 18 -11.11 16.71 -3.07
CA LEU A 18 -10.27 15.59 -3.51
C LEU A 18 -10.61 14.33 -2.70
N TYR A 19 -11.16 13.32 -3.35
CA TYR A 19 -11.54 12.03 -2.75
C TYR A 19 -11.00 10.83 -3.54
N GLY A 20 -10.20 11.06 -4.61
CA GLY A 20 -9.58 10.02 -5.42
C GLY A 20 -10.39 9.58 -6.63
N GLU A 21 -11.36 10.39 -7.08
CA GLU A 21 -12.16 10.10 -8.27
C GLU A 21 -11.29 9.84 -9.50
N GLY A 22 -11.68 8.85 -10.29
CA GLY A 22 -11.04 8.54 -11.56
C GLY A 22 -9.68 7.85 -11.45
N VAL A 23 -9.14 7.67 -10.25
CA VAL A 23 -7.84 7.02 -10.04
C VAL A 23 -8.04 5.54 -9.69
N GLY A 24 -7.50 4.65 -10.52
CA GLY A 24 -7.45 3.21 -10.25
C GLY A 24 -6.23 2.82 -9.40
N VAL A 25 -6.44 1.90 -8.47
CA VAL A 25 -5.39 1.30 -7.64
C VAL A 25 -5.36 -0.20 -7.85
N ALA A 26 -4.24 -0.75 -8.29
CA ALA A 26 -4.02 -2.18 -8.26
C ALA A 26 -3.58 -2.63 -6.86
N VAL A 27 -4.34 -3.52 -6.26
CA VAL A 27 -4.01 -4.18 -4.99
C VAL A 27 -3.53 -5.59 -5.30
N VAL A 28 -2.21 -5.80 -5.24
CA VAL A 28 -1.57 -7.09 -5.50
C VAL A 28 -1.33 -7.75 -4.15
N ASP A 29 -2.29 -8.59 -3.72
CA ASP A 29 -2.37 -9.07 -2.33
C ASP A 29 -3.15 -10.40 -2.23
N SER A 30 -3.89 -10.63 -1.15
CA SER A 30 -4.71 -11.82 -0.91
C SER A 30 -6.10 -11.80 -1.58
N GLY A 31 -6.36 -10.79 -2.41
CA GLY A 31 -7.68 -10.53 -2.98
C GLY A 31 -8.45 -9.46 -2.20
N VAL A 32 -9.70 -9.23 -2.58
CA VAL A 32 -10.58 -8.25 -1.95
C VAL A 32 -11.99 -8.85 -1.82
N ASN A 33 -12.62 -8.77 -0.65
CA ASN A 33 -14.03 -9.05 -0.53
C ASN A 33 -14.84 -7.78 -0.89
N ASP A 34 -15.34 -7.74 -2.12
CA ASP A 34 -16.10 -6.60 -2.68
C ASP A 34 -17.55 -6.51 -2.17
N ARG A 35 -18.01 -7.51 -1.40
CA ARG A 35 -19.31 -7.46 -0.73
C ARG A 35 -19.29 -6.59 0.53
N HIS A 36 -18.10 -6.28 1.04
CA HIS A 36 -17.97 -5.37 2.19
C HIS A 36 -18.62 -4.00 1.85
N PRO A 37 -19.53 -3.46 2.71
CA PRO A 37 -20.23 -2.19 2.40
C PRO A 37 -19.32 -1.06 1.95
N ASP A 38 -18.16 -0.93 2.58
CA ASP A 38 -17.17 0.12 2.25
C ASP A 38 -16.47 -0.07 0.89
N LEU A 39 -16.53 -1.26 0.30
CA LEU A 39 -15.84 -1.62 -0.95
C LEU A 39 -16.78 -1.98 -2.10
N ARG A 40 -18.08 -2.07 -1.82
CA ARG A 40 -19.11 -2.49 -2.77
C ARG A 40 -19.11 -1.60 -4.01
N GLY A 41 -19.07 -2.25 -5.20
CA GLY A 41 -19.06 -1.56 -6.49
C GLY A 41 -17.78 -0.80 -6.82
N ARG A 42 -16.69 -1.05 -6.04
CA ARG A 42 -15.40 -0.34 -6.20
C ARG A 42 -14.33 -1.22 -6.84
N VAL A 43 -14.49 -2.54 -6.83
CA VAL A 43 -13.60 -3.48 -7.51
C VAL A 43 -14.09 -3.65 -8.94
N VAL A 44 -13.38 -3.04 -9.88
CA VAL A 44 -13.75 -3.04 -11.32
C VAL A 44 -13.19 -4.24 -12.08
N TYR A 45 -12.15 -4.85 -11.55
CA TYR A 45 -11.56 -6.08 -12.07
C TYR A 45 -10.94 -6.89 -10.92
N ALA A 46 -11.08 -8.22 -10.98
CA ALA A 46 -10.47 -9.13 -10.01
C ALA A 46 -10.00 -10.42 -10.66
N TYR A 47 -8.79 -10.85 -10.35
CA TYR A 47 -8.22 -12.11 -10.82
C TYR A 47 -7.41 -12.82 -9.73
N ASN A 48 -7.54 -14.14 -9.67
CA ASN A 48 -6.85 -15.02 -8.74
C ASN A 48 -5.77 -15.83 -9.46
N TYR A 49 -4.50 -15.47 -9.26
CA TYR A 49 -3.35 -16.14 -9.87
C TYR A 49 -3.06 -17.52 -9.29
N LEU A 50 -3.59 -17.87 -8.11
CA LEU A 50 -3.41 -19.18 -7.48
C LEU A 50 -4.29 -20.26 -8.13
N THR A 51 -5.49 -19.86 -8.58
CA THR A 51 -6.48 -20.73 -9.21
C THR A 51 -6.67 -20.46 -10.70
N ASN A 52 -6.02 -19.40 -11.23
CA ASN A 52 -6.19 -18.90 -12.59
C ASN A 52 -7.68 -18.63 -12.94
N SER A 53 -8.40 -17.96 -12.05
CA SER A 53 -9.82 -17.66 -12.20
C SER A 53 -10.14 -16.20 -11.89
N GLY A 54 -11.20 -15.67 -12.52
CA GLY A 54 -11.77 -14.37 -12.18
C GLY A 54 -12.56 -14.41 -10.87
N GLY A 55 -12.83 -13.23 -10.32
CA GLY A 55 -13.68 -13.03 -9.13
C GLY A 55 -12.96 -12.43 -7.93
N ALA A 56 -13.73 -11.60 -7.21
CA ALA A 56 -13.24 -10.89 -6.02
C ALA A 56 -13.41 -11.80 -4.79
N VAL A 57 -12.33 -12.47 -4.38
CA VAL A 57 -12.31 -13.38 -3.23
C VAL A 57 -11.11 -13.07 -2.36
N ASP A 58 -11.33 -12.94 -1.05
CA ASP A 58 -10.28 -12.79 -0.05
C ASP A 58 -10.53 -13.71 1.15
N ASP A 59 -9.82 -14.82 1.18
CA ASP A 59 -9.85 -15.86 2.22
C ASP A 59 -8.80 -15.66 3.33
N CYS A 60 -7.95 -14.64 3.21
CA CYS A 60 -6.93 -14.23 4.19
C CYS A 60 -7.35 -12.96 4.97
N GLY A 61 -8.04 -12.05 4.31
CA GLY A 61 -8.50 -10.76 4.85
C GLY A 61 -7.40 -9.69 4.94
N HIS A 62 -6.25 -9.91 4.30
CA HIS A 62 -5.21 -8.88 4.25
C HIS A 62 -5.51 -7.85 3.16
N GLY A 63 -5.79 -8.27 1.92
CA GLY A 63 -6.06 -7.37 0.81
C GLY A 63 -7.35 -6.55 0.98
N THR A 64 -8.39 -7.11 1.59
CA THR A 64 -9.60 -6.36 1.96
C THR A 64 -9.28 -5.25 2.96
N HIS A 65 -8.44 -5.55 3.96
CA HIS A 65 -7.99 -4.56 4.94
C HIS A 65 -7.18 -3.44 4.27
N ILE A 66 -6.24 -3.78 3.38
CA ILE A 66 -5.44 -2.88 2.56
C ILE A 66 -6.35 -1.95 1.73
N SER A 67 -7.31 -2.51 0.99
CA SER A 67 -8.25 -1.76 0.15
C SER A 67 -9.09 -0.78 0.98
N GLY A 68 -9.51 -1.19 2.18
CA GLY A 68 -10.21 -0.33 3.11
C GLY A 68 -9.38 0.85 3.61
N ILE A 69 -8.05 0.69 3.81
CA ILE A 69 -7.13 1.79 4.16
C ILE A 69 -7.03 2.79 3.01
N ILE A 70 -6.82 2.29 1.80
CA ILE A 70 -6.66 3.11 0.60
C ILE A 70 -7.93 3.90 0.33
N GLY A 71 -9.08 3.21 0.21
CA GLY A 71 -10.28 3.84 -0.32
C GLY A 71 -11.62 3.32 0.20
N GLY A 72 -11.70 2.68 1.35
CA GLY A 72 -12.99 2.30 1.93
C GLY A 72 -13.89 3.52 2.16
N THR A 73 -15.19 3.42 1.84
CA THR A 73 -16.12 4.55 2.00
C THR A 73 -16.43 4.89 3.45
N GLY A 74 -16.23 3.94 4.37
CA GLY A 74 -16.61 4.09 5.77
C GLY A 74 -18.12 3.92 6.02
N GLU A 75 -18.89 3.45 5.04
CA GLU A 75 -20.36 3.29 5.12
C GLU A 75 -20.77 2.52 6.37
N ALA A 76 -20.15 1.36 6.62
CA ALA A 76 -20.46 0.51 7.76
C ALA A 76 -20.12 1.15 9.13
N SER A 77 -19.48 2.31 9.16
CA SER A 77 -19.10 3.04 10.39
C SER A 77 -19.59 4.49 10.43
N GLY A 78 -20.51 4.88 9.54
CA GLY A 78 -20.95 6.28 9.44
C GLY A 78 -19.79 7.25 9.13
N GLY A 79 -18.81 6.82 8.31
CA GLY A 79 -17.64 7.58 7.90
C GLY A 79 -16.46 7.53 8.88
N ARG A 80 -16.60 6.93 10.07
CA ARG A 80 -15.54 6.91 11.10
C ARG A 80 -14.25 6.25 10.60
N TYR A 81 -14.37 5.11 9.93
CA TYR A 81 -13.22 4.33 9.45
C TYR A 81 -12.99 4.44 7.93
N GLN A 82 -13.52 5.51 7.32
CA GLN A 82 -13.26 5.84 5.92
C GLN A 82 -11.76 5.82 5.60
N GLY A 83 -11.39 5.24 4.45
CA GLY A 83 -10.05 5.28 3.87
C GLY A 83 -9.63 6.68 3.44
N LEU A 84 -8.42 6.81 2.89
CA LEU A 84 -7.91 8.12 2.48
C LEU A 84 -8.57 8.63 1.19
N ALA A 85 -8.74 7.77 0.20
CA ALA A 85 -9.26 8.10 -1.13
C ALA A 85 -10.60 7.37 -1.41
N PRO A 86 -11.70 7.71 -0.71
CA PRO A 86 -12.93 6.90 -0.68
C PRO A 86 -13.69 6.86 -2.02
N ARG A 87 -13.21 7.53 -3.06
CA ARG A 87 -13.80 7.50 -4.41
C ARG A 87 -12.87 6.93 -5.48
N CYS A 88 -11.70 6.39 -5.13
CA CYS A 88 -10.87 5.62 -6.05
C CYS A 88 -11.54 4.26 -6.38
N HIS A 89 -11.09 3.53 -7.35
CA HIS A 89 -11.52 2.18 -7.66
C HIS A 89 -10.36 1.20 -7.66
N PHE A 90 -10.66 -0.09 -7.63
CA PHE A 90 -9.65 -1.13 -7.42
C PHE A 90 -9.61 -2.14 -8.55
N VAL A 91 -8.41 -2.55 -8.89
CA VAL A 91 -8.07 -3.79 -9.59
C VAL A 91 -7.46 -4.73 -8.55
N SER A 92 -8.12 -5.86 -8.29
CA SER A 92 -7.71 -6.83 -7.26
C SER A 92 -7.00 -8.01 -7.91
N LEU A 93 -5.70 -8.17 -7.62
CA LEU A 93 -4.88 -9.25 -8.14
C LEU A 93 -4.41 -10.14 -6.99
N LYS A 94 -5.07 -11.29 -6.83
CA LYS A 94 -4.79 -12.22 -5.73
C LYS A 94 -3.59 -13.09 -6.05
N ILE A 95 -2.56 -12.95 -5.22
CA ILE A 95 -1.30 -13.72 -5.27
C ILE A 95 -0.95 -14.38 -3.93
N LEU A 96 -1.71 -14.10 -2.87
CA LEU A 96 -1.53 -14.71 -1.55
C LEU A 96 -2.63 -15.72 -1.27
N ASP A 97 -2.25 -16.84 -0.65
CA ASP A 97 -3.17 -17.87 -0.15
C ASP A 97 -3.91 -17.43 1.14
N SER A 98 -4.75 -18.28 1.67
CA SER A 98 -5.52 -18.04 2.91
C SER A 98 -4.65 -17.87 4.16
N ARG A 99 -3.38 -18.26 4.11
CA ARG A 99 -2.39 -18.09 5.19
C ARG A 99 -1.52 -16.85 5.00
N GLY A 100 -1.70 -16.11 3.89
CA GLY A 100 -0.90 -14.96 3.51
C GLY A 100 0.48 -15.34 2.95
N ASN A 101 0.67 -16.56 2.49
CA ASN A 101 1.88 -16.94 1.76
C ASN A 101 1.74 -16.52 0.31
N GLY A 102 2.78 -15.89 -0.22
CA GLY A 102 2.80 -15.37 -1.59
C GLY A 102 3.62 -16.21 -2.54
N ASP A 103 3.25 -16.13 -3.81
CA ASP A 103 4.02 -16.66 -4.92
C ASP A 103 4.67 -15.49 -5.70
N SER A 104 6.01 -15.49 -5.76
CA SER A 104 6.76 -14.48 -6.50
C SER A 104 6.46 -14.52 -8.00
N VAL A 105 6.20 -15.68 -8.57
CA VAL A 105 5.82 -15.85 -9.97
C VAL A 105 4.44 -15.24 -10.23
N GLY A 106 3.49 -15.43 -9.30
CA GLY A 106 2.19 -14.78 -9.35
C GLY A 106 2.30 -13.25 -9.33
N LEU A 107 3.22 -12.69 -8.53
CA LEU A 107 3.47 -11.25 -8.52
C LEU A 107 4.03 -10.76 -9.87
N ILE A 108 5.02 -11.46 -10.44
CA ILE A 108 5.59 -11.12 -11.76
C ILE A 108 4.49 -11.14 -12.83
N ARG A 109 3.67 -12.19 -12.87
CA ARG A 109 2.55 -12.30 -13.82
C ARG A 109 1.52 -11.17 -13.64
N ALA A 110 1.22 -10.78 -12.40
CA ALA A 110 0.33 -9.68 -12.09
C ALA A 110 0.88 -8.33 -12.60
N LEU A 111 2.19 -8.10 -12.47
CA LEU A 111 2.84 -6.89 -12.98
C LEU A 111 2.82 -6.83 -14.52
N HIS A 112 3.11 -7.95 -15.20
CA HIS A 112 3.02 -8.02 -16.67
C HIS A 112 1.59 -7.73 -17.15
N TRP A 113 0.59 -8.34 -16.52
CA TRP A 113 -0.80 -8.07 -16.83
C TRP A 113 -1.16 -6.57 -16.65
N LEU A 114 -0.67 -5.94 -15.57
CA LEU A 114 -0.90 -4.51 -15.33
C LEU A 114 -0.24 -3.63 -16.40
N MET A 115 0.94 -3.98 -16.89
CA MET A 115 1.59 -3.24 -17.98
C MET A 115 0.79 -3.31 -19.28
N GLU A 116 0.14 -4.44 -19.56
CA GLU A 116 -0.70 -4.64 -20.75
C GLU A 116 -2.08 -3.99 -20.61
N HIS A 117 -2.76 -4.18 -19.47
CA HIS A 117 -4.18 -3.87 -19.28
C HIS A 117 -4.48 -2.79 -18.26
N GLY A 118 -3.55 -2.43 -17.38
CA GLY A 118 -3.80 -1.53 -16.25
C GLY A 118 -4.34 -0.16 -16.66
N LYS A 119 -3.96 0.32 -17.86
CA LYS A 119 -4.44 1.61 -18.41
C LYS A 119 -5.93 1.58 -18.78
N GLU A 120 -6.48 0.43 -19.16
CA GLU A 120 -7.90 0.25 -19.46
C GLU A 120 -8.78 0.54 -18.23
N TYR A 121 -8.24 0.28 -17.05
CA TYR A 121 -8.86 0.53 -15.76
C TYR A 121 -8.35 1.81 -15.08
N ASN A 122 -7.67 2.68 -15.82
CA ASN A 122 -7.04 3.90 -15.28
C ASN A 122 -6.20 3.65 -13.99
N VAL A 123 -5.52 2.51 -13.93
CA VAL A 123 -4.61 2.20 -12.80
C VAL A 123 -3.43 3.15 -12.87
N ARG A 124 -3.22 3.90 -11.79
CA ARG A 124 -2.09 4.82 -11.62
C ARG A 124 -1.17 4.39 -10.49
N VAL A 125 -1.71 3.71 -9.49
CA VAL A 125 -0.96 3.27 -8.31
C VAL A 125 -1.03 1.74 -8.20
N ILE A 126 0.12 1.10 -8.00
CA ILE A 126 0.23 -0.32 -7.67
C ILE A 126 0.66 -0.42 -6.21
N ASN A 127 -0.18 -1.01 -5.37
CA ASN A 127 0.12 -1.28 -3.97
C ASN A 127 0.59 -2.73 -3.78
N ILE A 128 1.85 -2.91 -3.38
CA ILE A 128 2.46 -4.19 -3.09
C ILE A 128 2.75 -4.24 -1.58
N SER A 129 1.73 -4.63 -0.80
CA SER A 129 1.82 -4.73 0.66
C SER A 129 2.35 -6.08 1.13
N VAL A 130 3.03 -6.80 0.25
CA VAL A 130 3.65 -8.08 0.48
C VAL A 130 5.16 -7.98 0.28
N GLY A 131 5.90 -8.71 1.10
CA GLY A 131 7.34 -8.75 0.95
C GLY A 131 7.92 -9.90 1.77
N GLY A 132 9.04 -10.43 1.29
CA GLY A 132 9.67 -11.56 1.93
C GLY A 132 11.09 -11.78 1.47
N ARG A 133 11.70 -12.84 1.98
CA ARG A 133 12.91 -13.39 1.41
C ARG A 133 12.54 -14.21 0.18
N VAL A 134 13.15 -13.91 -0.94
CA VAL A 134 13.09 -14.73 -2.16
C VAL A 134 14.39 -15.52 -2.21
N PRO A 135 14.37 -16.85 -1.89
CA PRO A 135 15.60 -17.64 -1.74
C PRO A 135 16.37 -17.82 -3.04
N LYS A 136 15.66 -17.98 -4.15
CA LYS A 136 16.27 -18.18 -5.48
C LYS A 136 16.69 -16.84 -6.07
N ALA A 137 17.97 -16.68 -6.37
CA ALA A 137 18.54 -15.43 -6.88
C ALA A 137 17.91 -15.02 -8.23
N GLU A 138 17.66 -16.00 -9.11
CA GLU A 138 17.06 -15.81 -10.42
C GLU A 138 15.66 -15.19 -10.29
N ILE A 139 14.78 -15.77 -9.47
CA ILE A 139 13.42 -15.26 -9.25
C ILE A 139 13.46 -13.88 -8.60
N ARG A 140 14.42 -13.64 -7.68
CA ARG A 140 14.59 -12.31 -7.08
C ARG A 140 14.96 -11.27 -8.12
N THR A 141 15.90 -11.59 -9.03
CA THR A 141 16.31 -10.68 -10.11
C THR A 141 15.14 -10.40 -11.05
N GLU A 142 14.42 -11.43 -11.47
CA GLU A 142 13.25 -11.31 -12.33
C GLU A 142 12.13 -10.47 -11.68
N LEU A 143 11.87 -10.67 -10.40
CA LEU A 143 10.88 -9.86 -9.66
C LEU A 143 11.28 -8.38 -9.58
N ILE A 144 12.56 -8.08 -9.33
CA ILE A 144 13.04 -6.70 -9.33
C ILE A 144 12.92 -6.10 -10.73
N SER A 145 13.30 -6.84 -11.78
CA SER A 145 13.14 -6.39 -13.17
C SER A 145 11.66 -6.05 -13.48
N ALA A 146 10.74 -6.97 -13.19
CA ALA A 146 9.31 -6.76 -13.46
C ALA A 146 8.74 -5.55 -12.71
N VAL A 147 9.16 -5.31 -11.47
CA VAL A 147 8.74 -4.13 -10.69
C VAL A 147 9.31 -2.84 -11.31
N GLU A 148 10.54 -2.88 -11.78
CA GLU A 148 11.21 -1.72 -12.40
C GLU A 148 10.66 -1.43 -13.81
N GLU A 149 10.33 -2.46 -14.59
CA GLU A 149 9.63 -2.34 -15.86
C GLU A 149 8.24 -1.71 -15.70
N ALA A 150 7.48 -2.14 -14.69
CA ALA A 150 6.19 -1.53 -14.39
C ALA A 150 6.33 -0.06 -13.94
N TRP A 151 7.40 0.28 -13.21
CA TRP A 151 7.73 1.68 -12.92
C TRP A 151 8.03 2.47 -14.19
N ASP A 152 8.87 1.94 -15.09
CA ASP A 152 9.23 2.56 -16.37
C ASP A 152 8.00 2.71 -17.30
N ALA A 153 7.01 1.82 -17.19
CA ALA A 153 5.72 1.94 -17.87
C ALA A 153 4.83 3.08 -17.31
N GLY A 154 5.28 3.76 -16.23
CA GLY A 154 4.66 4.96 -15.66
C GLY A 154 3.77 4.71 -14.45
N PHE A 155 3.69 3.49 -13.92
CA PHE A 155 2.96 3.22 -12.69
C PHE A 155 3.69 3.75 -11.46
N VAL A 156 2.94 4.28 -10.51
CA VAL A 156 3.45 4.62 -9.17
C VAL A 156 3.40 3.35 -8.32
N ILE A 157 4.54 2.81 -7.92
CA ILE A 157 4.60 1.57 -7.16
C ILE A 157 4.96 1.87 -5.71
N CYS A 158 4.05 1.52 -4.79
CA CYS A 158 4.28 1.53 -3.35
C CYS A 158 4.57 0.10 -2.88
N ALA A 159 5.74 -0.13 -2.29
CA ALA A 159 6.16 -1.42 -1.78
C ALA A 159 6.46 -1.37 -0.28
N ALA A 160 6.05 -2.39 0.47
CA ALA A 160 6.32 -2.46 1.90
C ALA A 160 7.82 -2.67 2.18
N ALA A 161 8.36 -1.94 3.16
CA ALA A 161 9.74 -2.13 3.64
C ALA A 161 9.96 -3.51 4.27
N GLY A 162 8.89 -4.17 4.70
CA GLY A 162 8.95 -5.42 5.43
C GLY A 162 9.02 -5.23 6.94
N ASN A 163 8.77 -6.31 7.66
CA ASN A 163 8.67 -6.30 9.13
C ASN A 163 9.85 -7.04 9.79
N GLN A 164 11.04 -6.95 9.19
CA GLN A 164 12.27 -7.61 9.65
C GLN A 164 13.22 -6.65 10.37
N GLY A 165 12.79 -5.39 10.61
CA GLY A 165 13.55 -4.40 11.37
C GLY A 165 13.82 -4.81 12.83
N PRO A 166 14.61 -4.01 13.55
CA PRO A 166 15.24 -2.73 13.16
C PRO A 166 16.66 -2.87 12.55
N ALA A 167 17.13 -4.08 12.30
CA ALA A 167 18.48 -4.29 11.77
C ALA A 167 18.71 -3.55 10.44
N ARG A 168 19.95 -3.13 10.20
CA ARG A 168 20.34 -2.55 8.91
C ARG A 168 20.15 -3.59 7.80
N SER A 169 19.86 -3.13 6.59
CA SER A 169 19.64 -3.98 5.41
C SER A 169 18.52 -5.03 5.60
N SER A 170 17.48 -4.66 6.35
CA SER A 170 16.31 -5.50 6.61
C SER A 170 15.12 -5.23 5.69
N ILE A 171 15.30 -4.38 4.67
CA ILE A 171 14.29 -4.18 3.62
C ILE A 171 14.05 -5.50 2.87
N THR A 172 12.79 -5.82 2.64
CA THR A 172 12.39 -7.03 1.91
C THR A 172 12.09 -6.73 0.43
N VAL A 173 12.24 -7.75 -0.42
CA VAL A 173 11.86 -7.68 -1.84
C VAL A 173 10.33 -7.61 -1.94
N PRO A 174 9.75 -6.75 -2.82
CA PRO A 174 10.40 -5.93 -3.84
C PRO A 174 10.82 -4.52 -3.39
N GLY A 175 10.64 -4.16 -2.12
CA GLY A 175 11.04 -2.85 -1.59
C GLY A 175 12.54 -2.53 -1.71
N THR A 176 13.37 -3.51 -2.08
CA THR A 176 14.80 -3.32 -2.39
C THR A 176 15.04 -2.72 -3.78
N SER A 177 14.05 -2.60 -4.66
CA SER A 177 14.20 -1.90 -5.94
C SER A 177 14.54 -0.42 -5.72
N GLU A 178 15.47 0.11 -6.49
CA GLU A 178 15.89 1.52 -6.41
C GLU A 178 14.81 2.49 -6.92
N LYS A 179 13.94 2.01 -7.83
CA LYS A 179 12.92 2.85 -8.49
C LYS A 179 11.68 3.07 -7.63
N VAL A 180 11.14 2.01 -7.00
CA VAL A 180 9.84 2.06 -6.33
C VAL A 180 9.85 2.90 -5.05
N ILE A 181 8.67 3.31 -4.60
CA ILE A 181 8.47 3.98 -3.31
C ILE A 181 8.35 2.91 -2.24
N THR A 182 9.42 2.70 -1.49
CA THR A 182 9.44 1.77 -0.36
C THR A 182 8.95 2.48 0.89
N VAL A 183 8.00 1.86 1.60
CA VAL A 183 7.31 2.49 2.72
C VAL A 183 7.59 1.74 4.02
N GLY A 184 8.12 2.46 5.00
CA GLY A 184 8.27 2.01 6.39
C GLY A 184 7.10 2.44 7.28
N SER A 185 7.09 1.98 8.54
CA SER A 185 6.12 2.40 9.55
C SER A 185 6.69 3.53 10.41
N SER A 186 5.95 4.63 10.56
CA SER A 186 6.38 5.79 11.34
C SER A 186 6.16 5.64 12.85
N ASP A 187 5.30 4.71 13.24
CA ASP A 187 4.87 4.44 14.61
C ASP A 187 5.25 3.02 15.08
N ASP A 188 6.41 2.52 14.64
CA ASP A 188 6.89 1.17 14.92
C ASP A 188 7.51 0.99 16.32
N GLU A 189 7.63 2.06 17.11
CA GLU A 189 7.96 2.01 18.52
C GLU A 189 6.81 1.46 19.39
N LEU A 190 5.59 1.45 18.88
CA LEU A 190 4.46 0.84 19.55
C LEU A 190 4.59 -0.69 19.57
N ALA A 191 4.41 -1.29 20.75
CA ALA A 191 4.43 -2.74 20.89
C ALA A 191 3.12 -3.36 20.37
N VAL A 192 3.12 -3.82 19.13
CA VAL A 192 1.93 -4.31 18.42
C VAL A 192 2.11 -5.73 17.88
N PRO A 193 1.01 -6.49 17.69
CA PRO A 193 1.09 -7.77 17.00
C PRO A 193 1.36 -7.55 15.51
N VAL A 194 2.47 -8.10 15.03
CA VAL A 194 2.82 -8.19 13.61
C VAL A 194 2.88 -9.66 13.24
N ARG A 195 1.97 -10.12 12.38
CA ARG A 195 1.79 -11.56 12.06
C ARG A 195 1.66 -12.42 13.32
N GLY A 196 0.86 -11.97 14.31
CA GLY A 196 0.61 -12.70 15.55
C GLY A 196 1.73 -12.64 16.60
N ILE A 197 2.89 -12.04 16.30
CA ILE A 197 4.01 -11.90 17.23
C ILE A 197 4.11 -10.44 17.68
N ARG A 198 4.15 -10.20 18.99
CA ARG A 198 4.32 -8.84 19.53
C ARG A 198 5.72 -8.32 19.25
N ARG A 199 5.80 -7.17 18.56
CA ARG A 199 7.07 -6.56 18.12
C ARG A 199 7.05 -5.05 18.34
N VAL A 200 8.25 -4.49 18.55
CA VAL A 200 8.59 -3.06 18.48
C VAL A 200 9.67 -2.89 17.40
N HIS A 201 9.77 -1.70 16.83
CA HIS A 201 10.80 -1.37 15.83
C HIS A 201 10.86 -2.38 14.67
N TYR A 202 9.70 -2.85 14.24
CA TYR A 202 9.59 -3.91 13.23
C TYR A 202 9.85 -3.45 11.80
N SER A 203 9.76 -2.13 11.54
CA SER A 203 9.89 -1.58 10.19
C SER A 203 11.27 -1.89 9.60
N GLY A 204 11.29 -2.40 8.36
CA GLY A 204 12.51 -2.65 7.61
C GLY A 204 13.31 -1.38 7.39
N ARG A 205 14.65 -1.47 7.50
CA ARG A 205 15.58 -0.32 7.40
C ARG A 205 16.71 -0.62 6.43
N GLY A 206 17.10 0.41 5.67
CA GLY A 206 18.28 0.37 4.80
C GLY A 206 19.61 0.51 5.57
N PRO A 207 20.70 0.71 4.81
CA PRO A 207 20.73 0.84 3.36
C PRO A 207 20.57 -0.49 2.62
N ILE A 208 20.22 -0.46 1.34
CA ILE A 208 20.28 -1.64 0.46
C ILE A 208 21.64 -1.73 -0.24
N SER A 209 22.30 -0.59 -0.44
CA SER A 209 23.66 -0.45 -0.93
C SER A 209 24.31 0.80 -0.34
N ALA A 210 25.59 1.03 -0.63
CA ALA A 210 26.31 2.22 -0.16
C ALA A 210 25.70 3.54 -0.69
N ARG A 211 24.92 3.49 -1.77
CA ARG A 211 24.37 4.68 -2.46
C ARG A 211 22.87 4.83 -2.29
N VAL A 212 22.14 3.77 -1.91
CA VAL A 212 20.67 3.75 -1.90
C VAL A 212 20.15 3.50 -0.49
N LEU A 213 19.61 4.56 0.10
CA LEU A 213 18.93 4.50 1.37
C LEU A 213 17.44 4.16 1.14
N LYS A 214 16.91 3.31 2.00
CA LYS A 214 15.50 2.90 2.07
C LYS A 214 15.06 2.89 3.55
N PRO A 215 13.76 3.08 3.84
CA PRO A 215 12.65 3.36 2.91
C PRO A 215 12.74 4.77 2.31
N GLU A 216 11.95 5.07 1.26
CA GLU A 216 11.78 6.45 0.77
C GLU A 216 10.98 7.29 1.75
N VAL A 217 9.92 6.73 2.31
CA VAL A 217 9.00 7.44 3.21
C VAL A 217 8.51 6.50 4.30
N VAL A 218 7.93 7.08 5.33
CA VAL A 218 7.18 6.35 6.36
C VAL A 218 5.74 6.86 6.45
N ALA A 219 4.87 6.02 6.97
CA ALA A 219 3.48 6.37 7.28
C ALA A 219 3.00 5.56 8.50
N PRO A 220 1.90 5.94 9.17
CA PRO A 220 1.35 5.16 10.26
C PRO A 220 0.99 3.74 9.84
N GLY A 221 1.52 2.75 10.56
CA GLY A 221 1.32 1.32 10.29
C GLY A 221 0.91 0.50 11.51
N ALA A 222 0.90 1.10 12.71
CA ALA A 222 0.53 0.42 13.94
C ALA A 222 -0.97 0.59 14.25
N GLU A 223 -1.63 -0.51 14.65
CA GLU A 223 -3.03 -0.54 15.11
C GLU A 223 -4.02 0.11 14.14
N ILE A 224 -3.86 -0.16 12.86
CA ILE A 224 -4.73 0.40 11.82
C ILE A 224 -6.04 -0.39 11.76
N ARG A 225 -7.16 0.30 11.98
CA ARG A 225 -8.50 -0.26 11.87
C ARG A 225 -9.04 -0.04 10.47
N SER A 226 -9.41 -1.14 9.78
CA SER A 226 -9.92 -1.12 8.41
C SER A 226 -10.83 -2.31 8.13
N CYS A 227 -11.35 -2.43 6.91
CA CYS A 227 -12.31 -3.44 6.46
C CYS A 227 -11.87 -4.86 6.83
N ARG A 228 -12.83 -5.68 7.23
CA ARG A 228 -12.66 -7.09 7.56
C ARG A 228 -13.29 -7.97 6.48
N ALA A 229 -12.57 -8.95 5.95
CA ALA A 229 -13.06 -9.75 4.84
C ALA A 229 -14.17 -10.73 5.25
N ASP A 230 -14.07 -11.35 6.42
CA ASP A 230 -15.00 -12.34 6.95
C ASP A 230 -16.12 -11.71 7.83
N PHE A 231 -16.52 -10.46 7.53
CA PHE A 231 -17.53 -9.71 8.29
C PHE A 231 -18.91 -10.37 8.27
N GLU A 232 -19.21 -11.19 7.25
CA GLU A 232 -20.49 -11.90 7.11
C GLU A 232 -20.60 -13.11 8.05
N SER A 233 -19.51 -13.55 8.65
CA SER A 233 -19.53 -14.64 9.63
C SER A 233 -20.21 -14.20 10.92
N PRO A 234 -21.05 -15.03 11.54
CA PRO A 234 -21.77 -14.66 12.74
C PRO A 234 -20.89 -14.11 13.85
N GLY A 235 -21.24 -12.94 14.37
CA GLY A 235 -20.51 -12.25 15.45
C GLY A 235 -19.29 -11.45 15.02
N ASN A 236 -18.89 -11.47 13.75
CA ASN A 236 -17.78 -10.70 13.27
C ASN A 236 -18.15 -9.22 13.03
N PRO A 237 -17.31 -8.26 13.50
CA PRO A 237 -17.50 -6.85 13.18
C PRO A 237 -17.07 -6.56 11.74
N PHE A 238 -17.55 -5.45 11.16
CA PHE A 238 -17.15 -4.99 9.83
C PHE A 238 -15.65 -4.61 9.72
N TYR A 239 -15.01 -4.37 10.83
CA TYR A 239 -13.62 -3.87 10.85
C TYR A 239 -12.73 -4.71 11.76
N SER A 240 -11.47 -4.83 11.37
CA SER A 240 -10.41 -5.45 12.16
C SER A 240 -9.23 -4.50 12.32
N VAL A 241 -8.35 -4.81 13.27
CA VAL A 241 -7.11 -4.05 13.51
C VAL A 241 -5.93 -4.88 13.08
N LYS A 242 -5.06 -4.30 12.26
CA LYS A 242 -3.80 -4.93 11.85
C LYS A 242 -2.65 -3.92 12.00
N SER A 243 -1.41 -4.45 12.09
CA SER A 243 -0.19 -3.64 12.18
C SER A 243 0.87 -4.18 11.23
N GLY A 244 1.72 -3.29 10.71
CA GLY A 244 2.81 -3.64 9.82
C GLY A 244 3.08 -2.59 8.76
N THR A 245 4.22 -2.70 8.09
CA THR A 245 4.56 -1.85 6.95
C THR A 245 3.57 -1.98 5.78
N SER A 246 2.83 -3.08 5.70
CA SER A 246 1.73 -3.26 4.75
C SER A 246 0.65 -2.18 4.91
N MET A 247 0.28 -1.85 6.15
CA MET A 247 -0.70 -0.80 6.45
C MET A 247 -0.15 0.58 6.09
N ALA A 248 1.11 0.86 6.46
CA ALA A 248 1.80 2.09 6.10
C ALA A 248 1.89 2.30 4.57
N THR A 249 2.17 1.23 3.81
CA THR A 249 2.20 1.25 2.34
C THR A 249 0.85 1.65 1.77
N SER A 250 -0.23 1.09 2.31
CA SER A 250 -1.59 1.41 1.88
C SER A 250 -2.01 2.84 2.23
N VAL A 251 -1.56 3.34 3.38
CA VAL A 251 -1.72 4.77 3.76
C VAL A 251 -1.02 5.66 2.73
N THR A 252 0.22 5.33 2.37
CA THR A 252 0.97 6.05 1.34
C THR A 252 0.26 5.99 -0.01
N ALA A 253 -0.16 4.80 -0.46
CA ALA A 253 -0.89 4.63 -1.72
C ALA A 253 -2.16 5.50 -1.75
N GLY A 254 -2.97 5.49 -0.70
CA GLY A 254 -4.15 6.34 -0.59
C GLY A 254 -3.85 7.84 -0.64
N ALA A 255 -2.75 8.29 -0.02
CA ALA A 255 -2.32 9.68 -0.09
C ALA A 255 -1.88 10.08 -1.51
N LEU A 256 -1.18 9.18 -2.23
CA LEU A 256 -0.78 9.41 -3.61
C LEU A 256 -1.97 9.39 -4.58
N VAL A 257 -3.02 8.63 -4.29
CA VAL A 257 -4.28 8.70 -5.04
C VAL A 257 -4.92 10.08 -4.91
N LEU A 258 -4.93 10.67 -3.70
CA LEU A 258 -5.42 12.04 -3.51
C LEU A 258 -4.58 13.06 -4.27
N LEU A 259 -3.25 12.92 -4.27
CA LEU A 259 -2.35 13.77 -5.05
C LEU A 259 -2.63 13.65 -6.55
N LEU A 260 -2.80 12.43 -7.06
CA LEU A 260 -3.11 12.18 -8.48
C LEU A 260 -4.50 12.66 -8.87
N SER A 261 -5.47 12.69 -7.96
CA SER A 261 -6.78 13.30 -8.25
C SER A 261 -6.71 14.83 -8.32
N ALA A 262 -5.74 15.45 -7.63
CA ALA A 262 -5.47 16.89 -7.71
C ALA A 262 -4.66 17.26 -8.97
N GLU A 263 -3.70 16.41 -9.34
CA GLU A 263 -2.76 16.65 -10.45
C GLU A 263 -2.62 15.36 -11.29
N PRO A 264 -3.62 15.04 -12.15
CA PRO A 264 -3.65 13.76 -12.89
C PRO A 264 -2.47 13.55 -13.85
N GLY A 265 -1.83 14.64 -14.30
CA GLY A 265 -0.69 14.62 -15.21
C GLY A 265 0.67 14.32 -14.56
N LEU A 266 0.75 14.19 -13.24
CA LEU A 266 2.03 13.88 -12.58
C LEU A 266 2.55 12.50 -13.00
N THR A 267 3.84 12.46 -13.35
CA THR A 267 4.56 11.21 -13.56
C THR A 267 4.99 10.61 -12.22
N ASN A 268 5.31 9.32 -12.21
CA ASN A 268 5.84 8.64 -11.03
C ASN A 268 7.14 9.29 -10.51
N GLU A 269 8.03 9.74 -11.42
CA GLU A 269 9.25 10.47 -11.06
C GLU A 269 8.93 11.83 -10.40
N GLN A 270 7.96 12.57 -10.92
CA GLN A 270 7.51 13.82 -10.32
C GLN A 270 6.89 13.60 -8.93
N ILE A 271 6.14 12.51 -8.77
CA ILE A 271 5.59 12.10 -7.46
C ILE A 271 6.73 11.80 -6.49
N LYS A 272 7.77 11.05 -6.92
CA LYS A 272 8.92 10.76 -6.06
C LYS A 272 9.66 12.03 -5.64
N LYS A 273 9.79 13.02 -6.53
CA LYS A 273 10.31 14.37 -6.18
C LYS A 273 9.39 15.12 -5.21
N ARG A 274 8.07 15.02 -5.39
CA ARG A 274 7.10 15.65 -4.49
C ARG A 274 7.20 15.07 -3.07
N LEU A 275 7.48 13.78 -2.93
CA LEU A 275 7.71 13.14 -1.63
C LEU A 275 8.96 13.69 -0.93
N GLN A 276 10.03 14.01 -1.66
CA GLN A 276 11.26 14.54 -1.08
C GLN A 276 11.06 15.86 -0.35
N THR A 277 10.12 16.68 -0.78
CA THR A 277 9.88 18.03 -0.24
C THR A 277 8.58 18.15 0.53
N GLY A 278 7.64 17.23 0.33
CA GLY A 278 6.30 17.29 0.89
C GLY A 278 6.08 16.44 2.15
N CYS A 279 7.02 15.58 2.52
CA CYS A 279 6.94 14.79 3.74
C CYS A 279 7.32 15.60 4.98
N ARG A 280 6.80 15.17 6.15
CA ARG A 280 7.13 15.75 7.45
C ARG A 280 8.37 15.07 8.01
N ASP A 281 9.40 15.83 8.36
CA ASP A 281 10.57 15.31 9.06
C ASP A 281 10.22 14.91 10.50
N LEU A 282 10.40 13.64 10.84
CA LEU A 282 10.21 13.10 12.19
C LEU A 282 11.47 13.18 13.04
N ARG A 283 12.57 13.71 12.50
CA ARG A 283 13.90 13.75 13.14
C ARG A 283 14.47 12.37 13.50
N LEU A 284 14.05 11.35 12.75
CA LEU A 284 14.57 9.99 12.86
C LEU A 284 15.79 9.80 11.93
N ALA A 285 16.53 8.71 12.11
CA ALA A 285 17.65 8.38 11.24
C ALA A 285 17.17 8.23 9.76
N PRO A 286 17.96 8.68 8.77
CA PRO A 286 17.56 8.61 7.35
C PRO A 286 17.18 7.21 6.88
N ASN A 287 17.83 6.17 7.38
CA ASN A 287 17.49 4.77 7.05
C ASN A 287 16.25 4.24 7.77
N HIS A 288 15.63 5.03 8.65
CA HIS A 288 14.35 4.74 9.30
C HIS A 288 13.21 5.47 8.60
N GLN A 289 13.31 6.80 8.42
CA GLN A 289 12.22 7.64 7.91
C GLN A 289 12.31 7.98 6.41
N GLY A 290 13.47 7.81 5.76
CA GLY A 290 13.68 8.31 4.40
C GLY A 290 13.51 9.83 4.31
N PHE A 291 12.61 10.28 3.43
CA PHE A 291 12.24 11.70 3.30
C PHE A 291 11.32 12.20 4.43
N GLY A 292 10.81 11.30 5.26
CA GLY A 292 9.91 11.61 6.36
C GLY A 292 8.54 10.93 6.26
N GLU A 293 7.62 11.38 7.11
CA GLU A 293 6.24 10.89 7.14
C GLU A 293 5.38 11.56 6.09
N ILE A 294 4.56 10.77 5.40
CA ILE A 294 3.55 11.25 4.47
C ILE A 294 2.68 12.32 5.15
N TRP A 295 2.55 13.49 4.51
CA TRP A 295 1.80 14.62 5.01
C TRP A 295 1.06 15.34 3.88
N LEU A 296 -0.26 15.27 3.86
CA LEU A 296 -1.07 15.74 2.73
C LEU A 296 -0.96 17.25 2.45
N PRO A 297 -0.92 18.15 3.44
CA PRO A 297 -0.71 19.56 3.13
C PRO A 297 0.60 19.84 2.39
N GLY A 298 1.68 19.13 2.72
CA GLY A 298 2.95 19.26 2.02
C GLY A 298 2.91 18.66 0.61
N LEU A 299 2.28 17.51 0.44
CA LEU A 299 2.15 16.85 -0.86
C LEU A 299 1.27 17.63 -1.83
N LEU A 300 0.19 18.27 -1.35
CA LEU A 300 -0.77 19.03 -2.16
C LEU A 300 -0.35 20.48 -2.40
N LYS A 301 0.72 20.95 -1.74
CA LYS A 301 1.28 22.27 -2.02
C LYS A 301 1.89 22.27 -3.41
N LYS A 302 1.33 23.06 -4.32
CA LYS A 302 1.92 23.27 -5.65
C LYS A 302 3.32 23.86 -5.49
N ALA A 303 4.28 23.31 -6.24
CA ALA A 303 5.66 23.78 -6.26
C ALA A 303 5.77 25.19 -6.85
#